data_d5052a8a794f95e6e0663b3213d209ba
#
_entry.id   d5052a8a794f95e6e0663b3213d209ba
#
_cell.length_a   1.000
_cell.length_b   1.000
_cell.length_c   1.000
_cell.angle_alpha   90.00
_cell.angle_beta   90.00
_cell.angle_gamma   90.00
#
_symmetry.space_group_name_H-M   'P 1'
#
loop_
_entity.id
_entity.type
_entity.pdbx_description
1 polymer ?
#
loop_
_entity_poly.entity_id
_entity_poly.type
_entity_poly.pdbx_seq_one_letter_code
_entity_poly.pdbx_strand_id
1 'polypeptide(L)'
;MDNFKILLKKNFLEFKRTKKWIVFLIVFPAIAILSSVLAKVLFSALAPVFEMMGLTYEPTIADSYAQFVANMAETGYLLIAIMFSITLVKEKSSSTYYVLKSNGVKEREIVLSHFISKLILITVSYLASVVAFVVMNLILFRSYTGYRGVVSLSFTYLLLVFALCFSLFVSSFVNKKSHGYIIAIAWYFVFSILYVIPKIDVFTPFYALTLSNDIMYEYSHNISDFVINGISIVVICIGLIIGSIYLFKNKVDNGK
;
A
#
# COMPACT_ATOMS: atom_id res chain seq x y z
N MET A 1 -17.49 2.22 -23.87
CA MET A 1 -17.58 1.36 -22.65
C MET A 1 -16.98 -0.03 -22.85
N ASP A 2 -17.01 -0.56 -24.06
CA ASP A 2 -16.55 -1.93 -24.32
C ASP A 2 -15.04 -2.08 -24.22
N ASN A 3 -14.25 -1.10 -24.68
CA ASN A 3 -12.79 -1.15 -24.61
C ASN A 3 -12.27 -1.28 -23.19
N PHE A 4 -12.86 -0.56 -22.23
CA PHE A 4 -12.43 -0.59 -20.82
C PHE A 4 -12.67 -1.97 -20.18
N LYS A 5 -13.81 -2.62 -20.45
CA LYS A 5 -14.10 -3.98 -19.97
C LYS A 5 -13.12 -5.00 -20.56
N ILE A 6 -12.78 -4.85 -21.84
CA ILE A 6 -11.79 -5.71 -22.50
C ILE A 6 -10.41 -5.56 -21.85
N LEU A 7 -9.99 -4.31 -21.55
CA LEU A 7 -8.73 -4.03 -20.87
C LEU A 7 -8.70 -4.61 -19.45
N LEU A 8 -9.77 -4.48 -18.68
CA LEU A 8 -9.89 -5.10 -17.37
C LEU A 8 -9.74 -6.63 -17.46
N LYS A 9 -10.48 -7.27 -18.38
CA LYS A 9 -10.38 -8.72 -18.61
C LYS A 9 -8.95 -9.13 -18.99
N LYS A 10 -8.28 -8.38 -19.87
CA LYS A 10 -6.87 -8.58 -20.22
C LYS A 10 -5.99 -8.55 -18.96
N ASN A 11 -6.12 -7.53 -18.12
CA ASN A 11 -5.31 -7.36 -16.92
C ASN A 11 -5.52 -8.50 -15.90
N PHE A 12 -6.76 -8.95 -15.70
CA PHE A 12 -7.03 -10.11 -14.85
C PHE A 12 -6.47 -11.43 -15.42
N LEU A 13 -6.55 -11.63 -16.75
CA LEU A 13 -5.91 -12.78 -17.39
C LEU A 13 -4.38 -12.74 -17.25
N GLU A 14 -3.76 -11.57 -17.34
CA GLU A 14 -2.33 -11.40 -17.09
C GLU A 14 -1.98 -11.79 -15.65
N PHE A 15 -2.75 -11.37 -14.64
CA PHE A 15 -2.55 -11.78 -13.24
C PHE A 15 -2.63 -13.30 -13.10
N LYS A 16 -3.62 -13.92 -13.72
CA LYS A 16 -3.79 -15.38 -13.68
C LYS A 16 -2.58 -16.10 -14.30
N ARG A 17 -2.12 -15.67 -15.46
CA ARG A 17 -0.97 -16.26 -16.18
C ARG A 17 0.36 -16.06 -15.45
N THR A 18 0.58 -14.86 -14.89
CA THR A 18 1.84 -14.52 -14.21
C THR A 18 1.88 -14.97 -12.74
N LYS A 19 0.79 -15.55 -12.25
CA LYS A 19 0.63 -15.99 -10.83
C LYS A 19 0.93 -14.90 -9.79
N LYS A 20 0.98 -13.62 -10.18
CA LYS A 20 1.26 -12.49 -9.27
C LYS A 20 0.25 -12.36 -8.15
N TRP A 21 -1.01 -12.70 -8.41
CA TRP A 21 -2.06 -12.70 -7.40
C TRP A 21 -1.76 -13.65 -6.23
N ILE A 22 -1.08 -14.77 -6.49
CA ILE A 22 -0.69 -15.73 -5.44
C ILE A 22 0.30 -15.08 -4.48
N VAL A 23 1.27 -14.30 -4.99
CA VAL A 23 2.25 -13.61 -4.15
C VAL A 23 1.55 -12.69 -3.15
N PHE A 24 0.59 -11.87 -3.60
CA PHE A 24 -0.16 -10.97 -2.72
C PHE A 24 -1.03 -11.73 -1.72
N LEU A 25 -1.74 -12.78 -2.17
CA LEU A 25 -2.61 -13.59 -1.30
C LEU A 25 -1.85 -14.46 -0.29
N ILE A 26 -0.57 -14.71 -0.48
CA ILE A 26 0.27 -15.40 0.50
C ILE A 26 1.01 -14.40 1.39
N VAL A 27 1.68 -13.41 0.80
CA VAL A 27 2.55 -12.50 1.55
C VAL A 27 1.78 -11.61 2.51
N PHE A 28 0.63 -11.05 2.10
CA PHE A 28 -0.15 -10.17 2.98
C PHE A 28 -0.70 -10.89 4.22
N PRO A 29 -1.36 -12.04 4.12
CA PRO A 29 -1.75 -12.81 5.31
C PRO A 29 -0.55 -13.31 6.12
N ALA A 30 0.57 -13.66 5.48
CA ALA A 30 1.78 -14.05 6.21
C ALA A 30 2.34 -12.88 7.05
N ILE A 31 2.37 -11.66 6.51
CA ILE A 31 2.74 -10.45 7.28
C ILE A 31 1.80 -10.30 8.48
N ALA A 32 0.50 -10.48 8.30
CA ALA A 32 -0.50 -10.36 9.35
C ALA A 32 -0.27 -11.36 10.50
N ILE A 33 -0.06 -12.63 10.15
CA ILE A 33 0.22 -13.69 11.13
C ILE A 33 1.52 -13.43 11.85
N LEU A 34 2.59 -13.14 11.10
CA LEU A 34 3.92 -12.87 11.67
C LEU A 34 3.91 -11.65 12.59
N SER A 35 3.19 -10.59 12.24
CA SER A 35 3.08 -9.38 13.07
C SER A 35 2.48 -9.69 14.45
N SER A 36 1.38 -10.45 14.49
CA SER A 36 0.74 -10.83 15.75
C SER A 36 1.62 -11.76 16.59
N VAL A 37 2.29 -12.72 15.94
CA VAL A 37 3.21 -13.65 16.63
C VAL A 37 4.43 -12.91 17.15
N LEU A 38 5.06 -12.05 16.33
CA LEU A 38 6.23 -11.28 16.74
C LEU A 38 5.92 -10.35 17.89
N ALA A 39 4.78 -9.65 17.87
CA ALA A 39 4.36 -8.79 18.97
C ALA A 39 4.26 -9.59 20.28
N LYS A 40 3.68 -10.78 20.27
CA LYS A 40 3.57 -11.62 21.48
C LYS A 40 4.92 -12.20 21.92
N VAL A 41 5.66 -12.81 20.98
CA VAL A 41 6.91 -13.55 21.30
C VAL A 41 8.05 -12.60 21.63
N LEU A 42 8.24 -11.53 20.84
CA LEU A 42 9.34 -10.58 21.02
C LEU A 42 9.26 -9.88 22.38
N PHE A 43 8.08 -9.34 22.71
CA PHE A 43 7.91 -8.65 23.99
C PHE A 43 7.97 -9.62 25.18
N SER A 44 7.45 -10.85 25.05
CA SER A 44 7.63 -11.87 26.09
C SER A 44 9.09 -12.27 26.29
N ALA A 45 9.87 -12.33 25.21
CA ALA A 45 11.31 -12.62 25.30
C ALA A 45 12.12 -11.46 25.89
N LEU A 46 11.66 -10.22 25.72
CA LEU A 46 12.29 -9.02 26.28
C LEU A 46 11.83 -8.71 27.73
N ALA A 47 10.80 -9.37 28.23
CA ALA A 47 10.28 -9.15 29.59
C ALA A 47 11.36 -9.20 30.68
N PRO A 48 12.32 -10.17 30.70
CA PRO A 48 13.38 -10.18 31.71
C PRO A 48 14.29 -8.95 31.62
N VAL A 49 14.51 -8.37 30.44
CA VAL A 49 15.31 -7.17 30.26
C VAL A 49 14.57 -5.94 30.80
N PHE A 50 13.27 -5.85 30.58
CA PHE A 50 12.44 -4.79 31.16
C PHE A 50 12.38 -4.88 32.68
N GLU A 51 12.25 -6.08 33.24
CA GLU A 51 12.28 -6.31 34.69
C GLU A 51 13.61 -5.86 35.31
N MET A 52 14.77 -6.12 34.67
CA MET A 52 16.07 -5.60 35.12
C MET A 52 16.13 -4.06 35.12
N MET A 53 15.34 -3.40 34.27
CA MET A 53 15.20 -1.94 34.22
C MET A 53 14.14 -1.42 35.18
N GLY A 54 13.50 -2.27 35.99
CA GLY A 54 12.42 -1.90 36.90
C GLY A 54 11.10 -1.62 36.18
N LEU A 55 10.94 -2.09 34.93
CA LEU A 55 9.75 -1.93 34.14
C LEU A 55 9.03 -3.27 33.98
N THR A 56 7.76 -3.33 34.30
CA THR A 56 6.91 -4.48 33.97
C THR A 56 6.20 -4.18 32.66
N TYR A 57 6.46 -4.99 31.63
CA TYR A 57 5.83 -4.82 30.33
C TYR A 57 5.17 -6.12 29.90
N GLU A 58 3.87 -6.06 29.67
CA GLU A 58 3.09 -7.15 29.13
C GLU A 58 2.65 -6.82 27.68
N PRO A 59 2.87 -7.74 26.71
CA PRO A 59 2.45 -7.53 25.34
C PRO A 59 0.95 -7.33 25.24
N THR A 60 0.54 -6.26 24.59
CA THR A 60 -0.85 -5.87 24.40
C THR A 60 -1.30 -6.10 22.96
N ILE A 61 -2.61 -6.05 22.72
CA ILE A 61 -3.15 -6.08 21.38
C ILE A 61 -2.75 -4.84 20.58
N ALA A 62 -2.51 -3.69 21.22
CA ALA A 62 -2.03 -2.47 20.57
C ALA A 62 -0.66 -2.68 19.93
N ASP A 63 0.24 -3.41 20.60
CA ASP A 63 1.56 -3.76 20.06
C ASP A 63 1.46 -4.62 18.79
N SER A 64 0.48 -5.55 18.76
CA SER A 64 0.21 -6.34 17.57
C SER A 64 -0.25 -5.47 16.40
N TYR A 65 -1.12 -4.48 16.65
CA TYR A 65 -1.54 -3.52 15.63
C TYR A 65 -0.37 -2.65 15.15
N ALA A 66 0.43 -2.11 16.06
CA ALA A 66 1.61 -1.31 15.72
C ALA A 66 2.57 -2.10 14.83
N GLN A 67 2.83 -3.36 15.18
CA GLN A 67 3.69 -4.24 14.39
C GLN A 67 3.10 -4.57 13.01
N PHE A 68 1.79 -4.79 12.93
CA PHE A 68 1.11 -5.05 11.65
C PHE A 68 1.14 -3.82 10.75
N VAL A 69 0.83 -2.65 11.28
CA VAL A 69 0.85 -1.37 10.56
C VAL A 69 2.25 -1.08 10.03
N ALA A 70 3.29 -1.23 10.87
CA ALA A 70 4.68 -1.03 10.46
C ALA A 70 5.10 -2.01 9.35
N ASN A 71 4.85 -3.31 9.53
CA ASN A 71 5.20 -4.33 8.54
C ASN A 71 4.45 -4.16 7.21
N MET A 72 3.18 -3.74 7.24
CA MET A 72 2.43 -3.43 6.02
C MET A 72 2.94 -2.16 5.34
N ALA A 73 3.35 -1.15 6.11
CA ALA A 73 3.93 0.07 5.57
C ALA A 73 5.31 -0.17 4.93
N GLU A 74 6.09 -1.07 5.48
CA GLU A 74 7.41 -1.41 4.93
C GLU A 74 7.30 -2.47 3.83
N THR A 75 6.99 -3.69 4.22
CA THR A 75 7.01 -4.86 3.32
C THR A 75 5.86 -4.79 2.31
N GLY A 76 4.66 -4.42 2.74
CA GLY A 76 3.49 -4.29 1.87
C GLY A 76 3.68 -3.19 0.83
N TYR A 77 4.17 -2.01 1.24
CA TYR A 77 4.51 -0.92 0.33
C TYR A 77 5.58 -1.32 -0.68
N LEU A 78 6.70 -1.90 -0.22
CA LEU A 78 7.79 -2.32 -1.09
C LEU A 78 7.35 -3.39 -2.10
N LEU A 79 6.52 -4.34 -1.68
CA LEU A 79 5.96 -5.34 -2.57
C LEU A 79 5.13 -4.70 -3.68
N ILE A 80 4.24 -3.75 -3.34
CA ILE A 80 3.44 -2.99 -4.30
C ILE A 80 4.35 -2.19 -5.24
N ALA A 81 5.34 -1.49 -4.68
CA ALA A 81 6.29 -0.68 -5.42
C ALA A 81 7.07 -1.51 -6.45
N ILE A 82 7.63 -2.64 -6.04
CA ILE A 82 8.38 -3.53 -6.94
C ILE A 82 7.47 -4.15 -8.01
N MET A 83 6.28 -4.62 -7.63
CA MET A 83 5.42 -5.34 -8.57
C MET A 83 4.74 -4.44 -9.61
N PHE A 84 4.48 -3.16 -9.27
CA PHE A 84 3.64 -2.29 -10.10
C PHE A 84 4.35 -1.08 -10.71
N SER A 85 5.54 -0.68 -10.22
CA SER A 85 6.31 0.46 -10.77
C SER A 85 6.78 0.30 -12.21
N ILE A 86 6.67 -0.90 -12.78
CA ILE A 86 7.05 -1.19 -14.18
C ILE A 86 5.86 -1.52 -15.08
N THR A 87 4.64 -1.40 -14.58
CA THR A 87 3.44 -1.85 -15.30
C THR A 87 3.26 -1.13 -16.62
N LEU A 88 3.24 0.21 -16.59
CA LEU A 88 3.04 1.02 -17.80
C LEU A 88 4.29 1.03 -18.70
N VAL A 89 5.48 0.83 -18.13
CA VAL A 89 6.70 0.60 -18.92
C VAL A 89 6.57 -0.64 -19.79
N LYS A 90 6.07 -1.75 -19.22
CA LYS A 90 5.83 -2.98 -19.97
C LYS A 90 4.76 -2.80 -21.04
N GLU A 91 3.70 -2.07 -20.73
CA GLU A 91 2.63 -1.81 -21.70
C GLU A 91 3.16 -1.03 -22.90
N LYS A 92 3.94 0.05 -22.68
CA LYS A 92 4.56 0.85 -23.75
C LYS A 92 5.52 0.04 -24.63
N SER A 93 6.32 -0.84 -24.04
CA SER A 93 7.33 -1.63 -24.74
C SER A 93 6.73 -2.82 -25.49
N SER A 94 5.45 -3.09 -25.37
CA SER A 94 4.77 -4.22 -26.01
C SER A 94 4.13 -3.81 -27.34
N SER A 95 4.17 -4.70 -28.33
CA SER A 95 3.41 -4.56 -29.57
C SER A 95 1.90 -4.38 -29.33
N THR A 96 1.41 -4.91 -28.21
CA THR A 96 0.03 -4.79 -27.75
C THR A 96 -0.42 -3.34 -27.63
N TYR A 97 0.46 -2.42 -27.19
CA TYR A 97 0.12 -1.00 -27.09
C TYR A 97 -0.27 -0.39 -28.44
N TYR A 98 0.50 -0.68 -29.49
CA TYR A 98 0.24 -0.18 -30.85
C TYR A 98 -1.08 -0.74 -31.39
N VAL A 99 -1.37 -2.02 -31.15
CA VAL A 99 -2.64 -2.64 -31.51
C VAL A 99 -3.83 -1.99 -30.76
N LEU A 100 -3.67 -1.72 -29.48
CA LEU A 100 -4.72 -1.03 -28.71
C LEU A 100 -4.98 0.38 -29.24
N LYS A 101 -3.92 1.13 -29.56
CA LYS A 101 -4.03 2.48 -30.08
C LYS A 101 -4.66 2.52 -31.48
N SER A 102 -4.30 1.61 -32.38
CA SER A 102 -4.91 1.49 -33.70
C SER A 102 -6.41 1.14 -33.65
N ASN A 103 -6.85 0.47 -32.58
CA ASN A 103 -8.27 0.19 -32.31
C ASN A 103 -8.97 1.31 -31.52
N GLY A 104 -8.39 2.52 -31.41
CA GLY A 104 -9.02 3.69 -30.80
C GLY A 104 -9.09 3.68 -29.27
N VAL A 105 -8.32 2.82 -28.59
CA VAL A 105 -8.24 2.81 -27.14
C VAL A 105 -7.48 4.04 -26.66
N LYS A 106 -8.07 4.78 -25.71
CA LYS A 106 -7.49 6.00 -25.14
C LYS A 106 -6.50 5.65 -24.01
N GLU A 107 -5.43 6.42 -23.89
CA GLU A 107 -4.39 6.23 -22.86
C GLU A 107 -4.97 6.24 -21.44
N ARG A 108 -5.98 7.07 -21.18
CA ARG A 108 -6.70 7.09 -19.89
C ARG A 108 -7.35 5.76 -19.56
N GLU A 109 -7.88 5.06 -20.55
CA GLU A 109 -8.53 3.76 -20.37
C GLU A 109 -7.51 2.69 -20.00
N ILE A 110 -6.30 2.77 -20.56
CA ILE A 110 -5.19 1.88 -20.24
C ILE A 110 -4.75 2.10 -18.79
N VAL A 111 -4.46 3.34 -18.39
CA VAL A 111 -3.99 3.65 -17.02
C VAL A 111 -5.05 3.29 -15.99
N LEU A 112 -6.31 3.68 -16.20
CA LEU A 112 -7.40 3.39 -15.27
C LEU A 112 -7.71 1.90 -15.17
N SER A 113 -7.63 1.14 -16.27
CA SER A 113 -7.83 -0.31 -16.22
C SER A 113 -6.74 -1.01 -15.41
N HIS A 114 -5.49 -0.55 -15.52
CA HIS A 114 -4.39 -1.03 -14.68
C HIS A 114 -4.57 -0.64 -13.21
N PHE A 115 -5.01 0.58 -12.93
CA PHE A 115 -5.28 1.03 -11.57
C PHE A 115 -6.37 0.17 -10.92
N ILE A 116 -7.55 0.07 -11.54
CA ILE A 116 -8.69 -0.65 -10.97
C ILE A 116 -8.39 -2.14 -10.79
N SER A 117 -7.76 -2.78 -11.77
CA SER A 117 -7.43 -4.21 -11.66
C SER A 117 -6.47 -4.50 -10.51
N LYS A 118 -5.48 -3.63 -10.28
CA LYS A 118 -4.52 -3.77 -9.17
C LYS A 118 -5.11 -3.37 -7.83
N LEU A 119 -5.97 -2.36 -7.82
CA LEU A 119 -6.71 -1.96 -6.63
C LEU A 119 -7.55 -3.13 -6.11
N ILE A 120 -8.29 -3.80 -6.98
CA ILE A 120 -9.07 -4.99 -6.61
C ILE A 120 -8.18 -6.08 -6.03
N LEU A 121 -7.02 -6.35 -6.65
CA LEU A 121 -6.07 -7.35 -6.16
C LEU A 121 -5.55 -7.00 -4.75
N ILE A 122 -5.12 -5.75 -4.55
CA ILE A 122 -4.63 -5.28 -3.23
C ILE A 122 -5.75 -5.36 -2.20
N THR A 123 -6.96 -4.90 -2.54
CA THR A 123 -8.12 -4.92 -1.63
C THR A 123 -8.44 -6.34 -1.17
N VAL A 124 -8.54 -7.29 -2.11
CA VAL A 124 -8.82 -8.71 -1.76
C VAL A 124 -7.71 -9.30 -0.88
N SER A 125 -6.45 -9.04 -1.23
CA SER A 125 -5.31 -9.54 -0.45
C SER A 125 -5.22 -8.88 0.93
N TYR A 126 -5.52 -7.59 1.02
CA TYR A 126 -5.55 -6.87 2.29
C TYR A 126 -6.70 -7.35 3.19
N LEU A 127 -7.89 -7.55 2.64
CA LEU A 127 -9.00 -8.11 3.40
C LEU A 127 -8.68 -9.52 3.92
N ALA A 128 -8.04 -10.36 3.12
CA ALA A 128 -7.56 -11.67 3.57
C ALA A 128 -6.53 -11.54 4.71
N SER A 129 -5.63 -10.54 4.64
CA SER A 129 -4.68 -10.27 5.73
C SER A 129 -5.37 -9.77 6.99
N VAL A 130 -6.38 -8.91 6.87
CA VAL A 130 -7.15 -8.42 8.02
C VAL A 130 -7.88 -9.58 8.72
N VAL A 131 -8.48 -10.48 7.96
CA VAL A 131 -9.12 -11.69 8.54
C VAL A 131 -8.08 -12.54 9.29
N ALA A 132 -6.94 -12.82 8.66
CA ALA A 132 -5.86 -13.59 9.30
C ALA A 132 -5.34 -12.88 10.57
N PHE A 133 -5.17 -11.55 10.53
CA PHE A 133 -4.73 -10.73 11.64
C PHE A 133 -5.71 -10.77 12.82
N VAL A 134 -7.01 -10.59 12.56
CA VAL A 134 -8.04 -10.63 13.61
C VAL A 134 -8.11 -12.01 14.25
N VAL A 135 -8.08 -13.07 13.44
CA VAL A 135 -8.08 -14.45 13.95
C VAL A 135 -6.87 -14.71 14.85
N MET A 136 -5.67 -14.31 14.42
CA MET A 136 -4.45 -14.48 15.23
C MET A 136 -4.50 -13.68 16.52
N ASN A 137 -5.00 -12.45 16.50
CA ASN A 137 -5.16 -11.66 17.73
C ASN A 137 -6.16 -12.25 18.71
N LEU A 138 -7.28 -12.81 18.23
CA LEU A 138 -8.23 -13.53 19.08
C LEU A 138 -7.60 -14.78 19.73
N ILE A 139 -6.73 -15.49 19.02
CA ILE A 139 -6.02 -16.65 19.56
C ILE A 139 -4.96 -16.24 20.59
N LEU A 140 -4.14 -15.21 20.29
CA LEU A 140 -2.97 -14.87 21.08
C LEU A 140 -3.28 -13.92 22.26
N PHE A 141 -4.17 -12.96 22.06
CA PHE A 141 -4.47 -11.91 23.04
C PHE A 141 -5.87 -12.04 23.64
N ARG A 142 -6.73 -12.91 23.09
CA ARG A 142 -8.12 -13.11 23.54
C ARG A 142 -8.92 -11.81 23.68
N SER A 143 -8.59 -10.82 22.87
CA SER A 143 -9.16 -9.46 22.94
C SER A 143 -9.53 -8.96 21.54
N TYR A 144 -10.41 -7.99 21.50
CA TYR A 144 -10.87 -7.32 20.28
C TYR A 144 -10.93 -5.81 20.50
N THR A 145 -10.44 -5.04 19.54
CA THR A 145 -10.22 -3.59 19.67
C THR A 145 -11.39 -2.70 19.21
N GLY A 146 -12.49 -3.31 18.75
CA GLY A 146 -13.67 -2.55 18.31
C GLY A 146 -13.37 -1.57 17.15
N TYR A 147 -13.94 -0.36 17.24
CA TYR A 147 -13.83 0.67 16.21
C TYR A 147 -12.39 1.18 16.01
N ARG A 148 -11.56 1.20 17.06
CA ARG A 148 -10.16 1.65 16.97
C ARG A 148 -9.36 0.80 16.01
N GLY A 149 -9.52 -0.52 16.09
CA GLY A 149 -8.89 -1.44 15.16
C GLY A 149 -9.34 -1.21 13.72
N VAL A 150 -10.64 -0.94 13.50
CA VAL A 150 -11.16 -0.64 12.15
C VAL A 150 -10.54 0.64 11.59
N VAL A 151 -10.43 1.69 12.39
CA VAL A 151 -9.81 2.96 11.96
C VAL A 151 -8.33 2.76 11.63
N SER A 152 -7.56 2.11 12.52
CA SER A 152 -6.14 1.81 12.30
C SER A 152 -5.92 1.03 11.01
N LEU A 153 -6.68 -0.04 10.78
CA LEU A 153 -6.63 -0.84 9.55
C LEU A 153 -7.03 -0.03 8.31
N SER A 154 -7.99 0.89 8.43
CA SER A 154 -8.41 1.74 7.30
C SER A 154 -7.30 2.68 6.85
N PHE A 155 -6.57 3.31 7.77
CA PHE A 155 -5.41 4.15 7.45
C PHE A 155 -4.27 3.35 6.83
N THR A 156 -4.01 2.14 7.34
CA THR A 156 -3.05 1.22 6.72
C THR A 156 -3.44 0.88 5.27
N TYR A 157 -4.72 0.63 5.01
CA TYR A 157 -5.21 0.40 3.65
C TYR A 157 -5.03 1.62 2.75
N LEU A 158 -5.33 2.83 3.23
CA LEU A 158 -5.12 4.07 2.47
C LEU A 158 -3.65 4.25 2.07
N LEU A 159 -2.71 3.91 2.95
CA LEU A 159 -1.28 3.93 2.64
C LEU A 159 -0.91 2.94 1.52
N LEU A 160 -1.49 1.73 1.51
CA LEU A 160 -1.26 0.77 0.41
C LEU A 160 -1.87 1.24 -0.92
N VAL A 161 -3.03 1.92 -0.88
CA VAL A 161 -3.62 2.56 -2.07
C VAL A 161 -2.72 3.68 -2.58
N PHE A 162 -2.17 4.50 -1.70
CA PHE A 162 -1.16 5.49 -2.07
C PHE A 162 0.06 4.85 -2.73
N ALA A 163 0.60 3.75 -2.16
CA ALA A 163 1.71 3.00 -2.76
C ALA A 163 1.40 2.54 -4.20
N LEU A 164 0.17 2.09 -4.46
CA LEU A 164 -0.28 1.72 -5.80
C LEU A 164 -0.30 2.94 -6.75
N CYS A 165 -0.93 4.04 -6.34
CA CYS A 165 -1.02 5.27 -7.15
C CYS A 165 0.37 5.79 -7.49
N PHE A 166 1.27 5.83 -6.51
CA PHE A 166 2.64 6.26 -6.69
C PHE A 166 3.43 5.34 -7.62
N SER A 167 3.29 4.02 -7.46
CA SER A 167 3.95 3.04 -8.33
C SER A 167 3.52 3.18 -9.79
N LEU A 168 2.24 3.41 -10.05
CA LEU A 168 1.73 3.67 -11.40
C LEU A 168 2.23 5.01 -11.95
N PHE A 169 2.30 6.04 -11.11
CA PHE A 169 2.85 7.34 -11.48
C PHE A 169 4.31 7.21 -11.92
N VAL A 170 5.16 6.54 -11.12
CA VAL A 170 6.55 6.24 -11.49
C VAL A 170 6.60 5.47 -12.80
N SER A 171 5.78 4.45 -12.97
CA SER A 171 5.70 3.65 -14.19
C SER A 171 5.32 4.45 -15.44
N SER A 172 4.64 5.59 -15.28
CA SER A 172 4.17 6.43 -16.38
C SER A 172 5.30 7.22 -17.06
N PHE A 173 6.29 7.70 -16.31
CA PHE A 173 7.37 8.53 -16.84
C PHE A 173 8.71 7.80 -17.05
N VAL A 174 8.89 6.62 -16.48
CA VAL A 174 10.13 5.85 -16.64
C VAL A 174 10.15 5.08 -17.95
N ASN A 175 11.35 4.93 -18.57
CA ASN A 175 11.53 4.18 -19.82
C ASN A 175 12.10 2.78 -19.59
N LYS A 176 12.96 2.62 -18.58
CA LYS A 176 13.62 1.34 -18.27
C LYS A 176 13.03 0.74 -17.01
N LYS A 177 12.81 -0.58 -16.99
CA LYS A 177 12.26 -1.30 -15.83
C LYS A 177 13.10 -1.10 -14.57
N SER A 178 14.44 -1.12 -14.69
CA SER A 178 15.35 -0.90 -13.55
C SER A 178 15.15 0.45 -12.88
N HIS A 179 14.96 1.52 -13.65
CA HIS A 179 14.70 2.85 -13.11
C HIS A 179 13.36 2.90 -12.35
N GLY A 180 12.34 2.17 -12.81
CA GLY A 180 11.05 2.09 -12.12
C GLY A 180 11.17 1.51 -10.71
N TYR A 181 11.91 0.42 -10.56
CA TYR A 181 12.17 -0.17 -9.24
C TYR A 181 12.95 0.77 -8.32
N ILE A 182 14.07 1.31 -8.80
CA ILE A 182 14.96 2.17 -8.01
C ILE A 182 14.20 3.41 -7.52
N ILE A 183 13.47 4.09 -8.42
CA ILE A 183 12.73 5.30 -8.06
C ILE A 183 11.62 4.98 -7.06
N ALA A 184 10.85 3.91 -7.27
CA ALA A 184 9.75 3.55 -6.38
C ALA A 184 10.24 3.19 -4.97
N ILE A 185 11.41 2.52 -4.85
CA ILE A 185 12.03 2.21 -3.56
C ILE A 185 12.65 3.47 -2.94
N ALA A 186 13.38 4.29 -3.71
CA ALA A 186 14.01 5.50 -3.18
C ALA A 186 12.98 6.48 -2.59
N TRP A 187 11.82 6.64 -3.22
CA TRP A 187 10.75 7.48 -2.71
C TRP A 187 10.11 6.97 -1.42
N TYR A 188 10.15 5.67 -1.16
CA TYR A 188 9.77 5.16 0.16
C TYR A 188 10.59 5.82 1.27
N PHE A 189 11.91 5.87 1.11
CA PHE A 189 12.80 6.53 2.07
C PHE A 189 12.56 8.04 2.14
N VAL A 190 12.30 8.70 1.00
CA VAL A 190 11.99 10.13 0.98
C VAL A 190 10.71 10.42 1.79
N PHE A 191 9.64 9.66 1.58
CA PHE A 191 8.42 9.83 2.36
C PHE A 191 8.61 9.50 3.84
N SER A 192 9.44 8.50 4.17
CA SER A 192 9.79 8.18 5.56
C SER A 192 10.57 9.30 6.27
N ILE A 193 11.32 10.11 5.52
CA ILE A 193 12.01 11.29 6.06
C ILE A 193 11.04 12.47 6.19
N LEU A 194 10.22 12.72 5.16
CA LEU A 194 9.26 13.84 5.16
C LEU A 194 8.25 13.74 6.31
N TYR A 195 7.89 12.54 6.68
CA TYR A 195 6.95 12.27 7.77
C TYR A 195 7.49 12.68 9.16
N VAL A 196 8.80 12.82 9.32
CA VAL A 196 9.44 13.24 10.58
C VAL A 196 9.47 14.77 10.74
N ILE A 197 9.18 15.54 9.68
CA ILE A 197 9.24 17.00 9.71
C ILE A 197 7.95 17.57 10.32
N PRO A 198 8.00 18.22 11.50
CA PRO A 198 6.81 18.77 12.16
C PRO A 198 6.05 19.77 11.27
N LYS A 199 4.73 19.79 11.36
CA LYS A 199 3.76 20.59 10.59
C LYS A 199 3.54 20.15 9.14
N ILE A 200 4.49 19.43 8.52
CA ILE A 200 4.32 18.86 7.17
C ILE A 200 3.84 17.42 7.29
N ASP A 201 4.20 16.75 8.37
CA ASP A 201 3.89 15.35 8.68
C ASP A 201 2.43 15.00 8.44
N VAL A 202 1.49 15.78 8.98
CA VAL A 202 0.03 15.55 8.87
C VAL A 202 -0.45 15.43 7.41
N PHE A 203 0.22 16.10 6.47
CA PHE A 203 -0.10 16.04 5.05
C PHE A 203 0.58 14.89 4.31
N THR A 204 1.53 14.20 4.97
CA THR A 204 2.24 13.08 4.35
C THR A 204 1.43 11.78 4.47
N PRO A 205 1.45 10.91 3.44
CA PRO A 205 0.76 9.62 3.54
C PRO A 205 1.27 8.73 4.67
N PHE A 206 2.54 8.87 5.07
CA PHE A 206 3.15 8.07 6.13
C PHE A 206 2.71 8.50 7.54
N TYR A 207 2.13 9.68 7.71
CA TYR A 207 1.52 10.07 8.99
C TYR A 207 0.33 9.17 9.38
N ALA A 208 -0.24 8.48 8.41
CA ALA A 208 -1.22 7.42 8.67
C ALA A 208 -0.71 6.34 9.64
N LEU A 209 0.61 6.11 9.71
CA LEU A 209 1.23 5.18 10.66
C LEU A 209 1.11 5.69 12.10
N THR A 210 1.44 6.96 12.31
CA THR A 210 1.31 7.61 13.61
C THR A 210 -0.15 7.55 14.06
N LEU A 211 -1.07 8.03 13.22
CA LEU A 211 -2.50 8.02 13.55
C LEU A 211 -3.03 6.61 13.84
N SER A 212 -2.57 5.60 13.10
CA SER A 212 -2.95 4.20 13.33
C SER A 212 -2.48 3.70 14.69
N ASN A 213 -1.27 4.07 15.11
CA ASN A 213 -0.72 3.68 16.40
C ASN A 213 -1.38 4.44 17.55
N ASP A 214 -1.54 5.76 17.38
CA ASP A 214 -2.06 6.62 18.43
C ASP A 214 -3.49 6.27 18.82
N ILE A 215 -4.34 5.91 17.86
CA ILE A 215 -5.69 5.43 18.17
C ILE A 215 -5.68 4.10 18.93
N MET A 216 -4.67 3.26 18.72
CA MET A 216 -4.55 1.97 19.38
C MET A 216 -4.02 2.11 20.82
N TYR A 217 -3.08 3.04 21.06
CA TYR A 217 -2.51 3.33 22.37
C TYR A 217 -3.30 4.38 23.17
N GLU A 218 -4.43 4.85 22.64
CA GLU A 218 -5.30 5.85 23.29
C GLU A 218 -4.63 7.21 23.52
N TYR A 219 -3.61 7.53 22.73
CA TYR A 219 -3.01 8.86 22.78
C TYR A 219 -4.00 9.92 22.29
N SER A 220 -3.97 11.09 22.93
CA SER A 220 -4.87 12.20 22.60
C SER A 220 -4.46 12.84 21.27
N HIS A 221 -5.17 12.52 20.21
CA HIS A 221 -5.05 13.24 18.93
C HIS A 221 -6.33 14.00 18.61
N ASN A 222 -6.17 15.13 17.92
CA ASN A 222 -7.30 15.87 17.40
C ASN A 222 -7.98 15.08 16.29
N ILE A 223 -9.29 14.95 16.32
CA ILE A 223 -10.07 14.34 15.24
C ILE A 223 -9.77 15.02 13.89
N SER A 224 -9.43 16.32 13.92
CA SER A 224 -8.99 17.08 12.74
C SER A 224 -7.82 16.41 12.00
N ASP A 225 -6.83 15.85 12.71
CA ASP A 225 -5.62 15.28 12.09
C ASP A 225 -5.97 14.02 11.29
N PHE A 226 -6.89 13.19 11.79
CA PHE A 226 -7.42 12.04 11.06
C PHE A 226 -8.12 12.46 9.76
N VAL A 227 -8.97 13.49 9.83
CA VAL A 227 -9.70 13.99 8.67
C VAL A 227 -8.76 14.63 7.66
N ILE A 228 -7.84 15.50 8.12
CA ILE A 228 -6.87 16.18 7.26
C ILE A 228 -5.98 15.16 6.55
N ASN A 229 -5.41 14.20 7.27
CA ASN A 229 -4.54 13.19 6.68
C ASN A 229 -5.29 12.31 5.68
N GLY A 230 -6.48 11.82 6.04
CA GLY A 230 -7.30 11.00 5.13
C GLY A 230 -7.63 11.74 3.83
N ILE A 231 -8.06 13.01 3.90
CA ILE A 231 -8.34 13.84 2.73
C ILE A 231 -7.05 14.07 1.93
N SER A 232 -5.93 14.37 2.59
CA SER A 232 -4.64 14.61 1.92
C SER A 232 -4.20 13.39 1.11
N ILE A 233 -4.27 12.19 1.67
CA ILE A 233 -3.94 10.95 0.95
C ILE A 233 -4.82 10.79 -0.30
N VAL A 234 -6.14 11.00 -0.19
CA VAL A 234 -7.08 10.88 -1.31
C VAL A 234 -6.75 11.90 -2.40
N VAL A 235 -6.53 13.17 -2.04
CA VAL A 235 -6.16 14.24 -2.99
C VAL A 235 -4.85 13.92 -3.70
N ILE A 236 -3.83 13.47 -2.97
CA ILE A 236 -2.54 13.05 -3.53
C ILE A 236 -2.74 11.89 -4.50
N CYS A 237 -3.52 10.86 -4.14
CA CYS A 237 -3.80 9.72 -5.01
C CYS A 237 -4.49 10.14 -6.31
N ILE A 238 -5.47 11.02 -6.25
CA ILE A 238 -6.14 11.56 -7.43
C ILE A 238 -5.13 12.32 -8.32
N GLY A 239 -4.31 13.18 -7.72
CA GLY A 239 -3.26 13.92 -8.43
C GLY A 239 -2.26 12.99 -9.13
N LEU A 240 -1.82 11.93 -8.46
CA LEU A 240 -0.91 10.92 -9.01
C LEU A 240 -1.53 10.15 -10.19
N ILE A 241 -2.82 9.82 -10.13
CA ILE A 241 -3.52 9.14 -11.23
C ILE A 241 -3.65 10.06 -12.44
N ILE A 242 -4.06 11.32 -12.22
CA ILE A 242 -4.17 12.33 -13.30
C ILE A 242 -2.79 12.57 -13.92
N GLY A 243 -1.75 12.75 -13.09
CA GLY A 243 -0.36 12.88 -13.54
C GLY A 243 0.11 11.66 -14.34
N SER A 244 -0.27 10.45 -13.92
CA SER A 244 0.04 9.21 -14.64
C SER A 244 -0.56 9.21 -16.04
N ILE A 245 -1.81 9.63 -16.19
CA ILE A 245 -2.50 9.70 -17.49
C ILE A 245 -1.80 10.71 -18.40
N TYR A 246 -1.50 11.89 -17.88
CA TYR A 246 -0.85 12.97 -18.64
C TYR A 246 0.56 12.57 -19.12
N LEU A 247 1.39 12.05 -18.21
CA LEU A 247 2.76 11.64 -18.53
C LEU A 247 2.79 10.43 -19.48
N PHE A 248 1.86 9.50 -19.31
CA PHE A 248 1.75 8.34 -20.19
C PHE A 248 1.43 8.77 -21.63
N LYS A 249 0.52 9.73 -21.83
CA LYS A 249 0.16 10.30 -23.11
C LYS A 249 1.35 11.01 -23.78
N ASN A 250 1.93 12.00 -23.10
CA ASN A 250 3.00 12.86 -23.67
C ASN A 250 4.24 12.05 -24.08
N LYS A 251 4.57 10.99 -23.33
CA LYS A 251 5.75 10.19 -23.63
C LYS A 251 5.59 9.29 -24.83
N VAL A 252 4.38 8.96 -25.18
CA VAL A 252 4.04 8.19 -26.38
C VAL A 252 4.10 9.08 -27.61
N ASP A 253 3.64 10.32 -27.49
CA ASP A 253 3.63 11.26 -28.63
C ASP A 253 5.05 11.76 -29.00
N ASN A 254 5.97 11.86 -28.01
CA ASN A 254 7.37 12.25 -28.21
C ASN A 254 8.31 11.08 -28.61
N GLY A 255 7.84 9.86 -28.57
CA GLY A 255 8.61 8.65 -28.94
C GLY A 255 8.49 8.23 -30.42
N LYS A 256 7.97 9.15 -31.28
CA LYS A 256 7.89 8.98 -32.74
C LYS A 256 9.11 9.56 -33.42
#